data_b62d319c5e790d6d6015b5841e3b2ce6
#
_entry.id   b62d319c5e790d6d6015b5841e3b2ce6
#
_cell.length_a   1.000
_cell.length_b   1.000
_cell.length_c   1.000
_cell.angle_alpha   90.00
_cell.angle_beta   90.00
_cell.angle_gamma   90.00
#
_symmetry.space_group_name_H-M   'P 1'
#
loop_
_entity.id
_entity.type
_entity.pdbx_description
1 polymer ?
#
loop_
_entity_poly.entity_id
_entity_poly.type
_entity_poly.pdbx_seq_one_letter_code
_entity_poly.pdbx_strand_id
1 'polypeptide(L)'
;GLVVLAGVLAIIFGLTYTVGSPIQEWMHQTLVHGLASVLGRWLAGSPTWLSGLLIDGVLGGAGTMITFLPILVVFFVSMGFLEDMGYMARAAYVMDRFMHVIGLHGKSFMPLFLGFGCNVPAVMGVRIIESQRSRLLTIMLAPLVPCTARLAVLVVLVPVFFPQHAPLVSWLLMGLPLVVLALLGILANRILLRGEQAAFIMEMPLYHRPNWRTIGLLVWQRCLAFLQKAGTVILTVSIVVWALATLPRGMIEDSYLARLGRAIEPVGALMGLDWRPLVALLTSFV
;
A
#
# COMPACT_ATOMS: atom_id res chain seq x y z
N GLY A 1 -8.32 26.67 -4.69
CA GLY A 1 -8.30 25.28 -5.17
C GLY A 1 -7.41 24.38 -4.32
N LEU A 2 -6.09 24.63 -4.28
CA LEU A 2 -5.11 23.78 -3.56
C LEU A 2 -5.37 23.66 -2.06
N VAL A 3 -5.77 24.75 -1.39
CA VAL A 3 -6.08 24.74 0.06
C VAL A 3 -7.29 23.85 0.35
N VAL A 4 -8.32 23.93 -0.49
CA VAL A 4 -9.51 23.09 -0.34
C VAL A 4 -9.15 21.61 -0.60
N LEU A 5 -8.36 21.35 -1.62
CA LEU A 5 -7.87 19.99 -1.91
C LEU A 5 -7.06 19.42 -0.73
N ALA A 6 -6.14 20.20 -0.17
CA ALA A 6 -5.36 19.79 1.00
C ALA A 6 -6.26 19.55 2.23
N GLY A 7 -7.28 20.39 2.44
CA GLY A 7 -8.25 20.22 3.53
C GLY A 7 -9.08 18.94 3.37
N VAL A 8 -9.59 18.68 2.17
CA VAL A 8 -10.34 17.45 1.86
C VAL A 8 -9.47 16.21 2.07
N LEU A 9 -8.20 16.26 1.63
CA LEU A 9 -7.23 15.20 1.88
C LEU A 9 -7.02 14.95 3.37
N ALA A 10 -6.75 16.01 4.12
CA ALA A 10 -6.54 15.90 5.57
C ALA A 10 -7.75 15.29 6.29
N ILE A 11 -8.96 15.64 5.86
CA ILE A 11 -10.21 15.07 6.40
C ILE A 11 -10.30 13.57 6.07
N ILE A 12 -10.03 13.15 4.83
CA ILE A 12 -10.09 11.73 4.43
C ILE A 12 -9.08 10.90 5.23
N PHE A 13 -7.82 11.35 5.27
CA PHE A 13 -6.78 10.64 6.02
C PHE A 13 -7.08 10.65 7.52
N GLY A 14 -7.50 11.79 8.06
CA GLY A 14 -7.91 11.89 9.46
C GLY A 14 -9.06 10.93 9.79
N LEU A 15 -10.10 10.89 8.98
CA LEU A 15 -11.25 9.99 9.16
C LEU A 15 -10.82 8.52 9.05
N THR A 16 -10.02 8.20 8.03
CA THR A 16 -9.52 6.83 7.82
C THR A 16 -8.70 6.35 9.01
N TYR A 17 -7.86 7.22 9.56
CA TYR A 17 -7.03 6.87 10.71
C TYR A 17 -7.84 6.81 12.01
N THR A 18 -8.67 7.81 12.31
CA THR A 18 -9.43 7.87 13.57
C THR A 18 -10.52 6.80 13.70
N VAL A 19 -11.14 6.43 12.58
CA VAL A 19 -12.20 5.40 12.55
C VAL A 19 -11.64 4.03 12.21
N GLY A 20 -10.71 3.96 11.26
CA GLY A 20 -10.18 2.69 10.77
C GLY A 20 -9.25 2.00 11.77
N SER A 21 -8.36 2.74 12.47
CA SER A 21 -7.38 2.15 13.38
C SER A 21 -7.99 1.44 14.60
N PRO A 22 -8.98 2.00 15.33
CA PRO A 22 -9.56 1.29 16.47
C PRO A 22 -10.33 0.03 16.05
N ILE A 23 -11.00 0.07 14.90
CA ILE A 23 -11.70 -1.12 14.37
C ILE A 23 -10.68 -2.18 13.96
N GLN A 24 -9.59 -1.79 13.34
CA GLN A 24 -8.48 -2.68 12.98
C GLN A 24 -7.89 -3.35 14.22
N GLU A 25 -7.58 -2.59 15.25
CA GLU A 25 -6.99 -3.11 16.49
C GLU A 25 -7.94 -4.09 17.19
N TRP A 26 -9.21 -3.73 17.29
CA TRP A 26 -10.23 -4.62 17.85
C TRP A 26 -10.36 -5.92 17.06
N MET A 27 -10.37 -5.85 15.72
CA MET A 27 -10.41 -7.04 14.86
C MET A 27 -9.14 -7.89 15.01
N HIS A 28 -7.97 -7.26 15.10
CA HIS A 28 -6.71 -7.97 15.28
C HIS A 28 -6.72 -8.77 16.58
N GLN A 29 -7.10 -8.14 17.69
CA GLN A 29 -7.15 -8.79 18.99
C GLN A 29 -8.20 -9.92 19.02
N THR A 30 -9.38 -9.68 18.46
CA THR A 30 -10.48 -10.65 18.52
C THR A 30 -10.30 -11.81 17.54
N LEU A 31 -9.97 -11.53 16.27
CA LEU A 31 -9.87 -12.57 15.26
C LEU A 31 -8.51 -13.27 15.28
N VAL A 32 -7.41 -12.54 15.25
CA VAL A 32 -6.09 -13.17 15.14
C VAL A 32 -5.70 -13.84 16.45
N HIS A 33 -5.75 -13.14 17.57
CA HIS A 33 -5.41 -13.73 18.87
C HIS A 33 -6.48 -14.73 19.38
N GLY A 34 -7.77 -14.44 19.13
CA GLY A 34 -8.84 -15.35 19.50
C GLY A 34 -8.75 -16.67 18.73
N LEU A 35 -8.62 -16.61 17.38
CA LEU A 35 -8.49 -17.80 16.56
C LEU A 35 -7.18 -18.56 16.84
N ALA A 36 -6.07 -17.86 17.01
CA ALA A 36 -4.79 -18.47 17.34
C ALA A 36 -4.87 -19.26 18.65
N SER A 37 -5.52 -18.72 19.68
CA SER A 37 -5.71 -19.39 20.97
C SER A 37 -6.63 -20.62 20.89
N VAL A 38 -7.66 -20.59 20.06
CA VAL A 38 -8.57 -21.72 19.82
C VAL A 38 -7.87 -22.80 19.01
N LEU A 39 -7.23 -22.42 17.89
CA LEU A 39 -6.47 -23.36 17.06
C LEU A 39 -5.31 -24.00 17.85
N GLY A 40 -4.58 -23.20 18.66
CA GLY A 40 -3.49 -23.71 19.50
C GLY A 40 -3.95 -24.78 20.48
N ARG A 41 -5.15 -24.62 21.07
CA ARG A 41 -5.75 -25.63 21.95
C ARG A 41 -6.19 -26.90 21.20
N TRP A 42 -6.76 -26.74 20.02
CA TRP A 42 -7.19 -27.87 19.19
C TRP A 42 -6.01 -28.65 18.58
N LEU A 43 -4.91 -27.96 18.29
CA LEU A 43 -3.71 -28.55 17.73
C LEU A 43 -2.67 -28.97 18.77
N ALA A 44 -2.97 -28.88 20.06
CA ALA A 44 -2.06 -29.27 21.14
C ALA A 44 -1.54 -30.72 21.08
N GLY A 45 -2.23 -31.60 20.32
CA GLY A 45 -1.82 -32.99 20.06
C GLY A 45 -1.21 -33.22 18.67
N SER A 46 -1.08 -32.19 17.84
CA SER A 46 -0.59 -32.31 16.46
C SER A 46 0.91 -32.04 16.38
N PRO A 47 1.61 -32.55 15.34
CA PRO A 47 3.02 -32.28 15.16
C PRO A 47 3.27 -30.77 15.01
N THR A 48 4.39 -30.31 15.60
CA THR A 48 4.75 -28.88 15.70
C THR A 48 4.84 -28.15 14.36
N TRP A 49 5.18 -28.85 13.27
CA TRP A 49 5.21 -28.27 11.95
C TRP A 49 3.82 -27.92 11.41
N LEU A 50 2.77 -28.71 11.75
CA LEU A 50 1.41 -28.47 11.30
C LEU A 50 0.78 -27.29 12.03
N SER A 51 1.01 -27.20 13.36
CA SER A 51 0.56 -26.06 14.17
C SER A 51 1.23 -24.76 13.71
N GLY A 52 2.54 -24.77 13.44
CA GLY A 52 3.27 -23.62 12.90
C GLY A 52 2.76 -23.21 11.52
N LEU A 53 2.52 -24.14 10.59
CA LEU A 53 1.97 -23.83 9.28
C LEU A 53 0.59 -23.15 9.37
N LEU A 54 -0.30 -23.67 10.22
CA LEU A 54 -1.66 -23.14 10.33
C LEU A 54 -1.71 -21.83 11.10
N ILE A 55 -0.93 -21.69 12.16
CA ILE A 55 -0.96 -20.49 13.01
C ILE A 55 -0.07 -19.38 12.40
N ASP A 56 1.18 -19.67 12.12
CA ASP A 56 2.13 -18.64 11.66
C ASP A 56 2.03 -18.40 10.15
N GLY A 57 1.87 -19.46 9.35
CA GLY A 57 1.76 -19.36 7.90
C GLY A 57 0.39 -18.85 7.43
N VAL A 58 -0.65 -19.59 7.72
CA VAL A 58 -2.00 -19.30 7.18
C VAL A 58 -2.71 -18.21 8.00
N LEU A 59 -2.81 -18.38 9.32
CA LEU A 59 -3.50 -17.42 10.17
C LEU A 59 -2.73 -16.11 10.28
N GLY A 60 -1.40 -16.13 10.31
CA GLY A 60 -0.56 -14.94 10.25
C GLY A 60 -0.82 -14.15 8.97
N GLY A 61 -0.74 -14.79 7.80
CA GLY A 61 -0.95 -14.14 6.51
C GLY A 61 -2.39 -13.69 6.27
N ALA A 62 -3.37 -14.59 6.44
CA ALA A 62 -4.78 -14.27 6.25
C ALA A 62 -5.30 -13.31 7.33
N GLY A 63 -4.84 -13.45 8.57
CA GLY A 63 -5.25 -12.60 9.69
C GLY A 63 -4.83 -11.15 9.50
N THR A 64 -3.57 -10.91 9.13
CA THR A 64 -3.08 -9.55 8.83
C THR A 64 -3.89 -8.92 7.71
N MET A 65 -4.20 -9.67 6.65
CA MET A 65 -4.96 -9.19 5.52
C MET A 65 -6.39 -8.78 5.91
N ILE A 66 -7.10 -9.62 6.67
CA ILE A 66 -8.47 -9.34 7.14
C ILE A 66 -8.47 -8.14 8.08
N THR A 67 -7.42 -7.99 8.88
CA THR A 67 -7.25 -6.88 9.81
C THR A 67 -7.07 -5.54 9.11
N PHE A 68 -6.50 -5.51 7.89
CA PHE A 68 -6.41 -4.28 7.08
C PHE A 68 -7.72 -3.88 6.38
N LEU A 69 -8.68 -4.79 6.28
CA LEU A 69 -9.93 -4.57 5.54
C LEU A 69 -10.75 -3.38 6.06
N PRO A 70 -10.92 -3.14 7.39
CA PRO A 70 -11.67 -1.98 7.88
C PRO A 70 -11.10 -0.64 7.44
N ILE A 71 -9.78 -0.47 7.49
CA ILE A 71 -9.13 0.76 7.01
C ILE A 71 -9.40 0.97 5.52
N LEU A 72 -9.29 -0.10 4.73
CA LEU A 72 -9.58 -0.03 3.29
C LEU A 72 -11.05 0.31 3.01
N VAL A 73 -11.99 -0.24 3.77
CA VAL A 73 -13.41 0.08 3.63
C VAL A 73 -13.67 1.56 3.92
N VAL A 74 -13.18 2.09 5.04
CA VAL A 74 -13.33 3.50 5.39
C VAL A 74 -12.71 4.41 4.32
N PHE A 75 -11.52 4.05 3.84
CA PHE A 75 -10.83 4.80 2.79
C PHE A 75 -11.64 4.77 1.47
N PHE A 76 -12.10 3.59 1.03
CA PHE A 76 -12.87 3.49 -0.21
C PHE A 76 -14.25 4.14 -0.13
N VAL A 77 -14.90 4.13 1.05
CA VAL A 77 -16.15 4.87 1.28
C VAL A 77 -15.91 6.36 1.13
N SER A 78 -14.88 6.89 1.80
CA SER A 78 -14.53 8.31 1.72
C SER A 78 -14.18 8.74 0.30
N MET A 79 -13.44 7.89 -0.41
CA MET A 79 -13.03 8.12 -1.78
C MET A 79 -14.19 8.03 -2.76
N GLY A 80 -15.05 6.99 -2.61
CA GLY A 80 -16.25 6.82 -3.42
C GLY A 80 -17.24 7.97 -3.24
N PHE A 81 -17.34 8.51 -2.04
CA PHE A 81 -18.13 9.71 -1.76
C PHE A 81 -17.64 10.92 -2.56
N LEU A 82 -16.34 11.17 -2.62
CA LEU A 82 -15.76 12.26 -3.41
C LEU A 82 -15.89 12.04 -4.92
N GLU A 83 -15.73 10.81 -5.35
CA GLU A 83 -15.87 10.41 -6.75
C GLU A 83 -17.31 10.61 -7.21
N ASP A 84 -18.27 10.13 -6.44
CA ASP A 84 -19.70 10.24 -6.74
C ASP A 84 -20.22 11.69 -6.72
N MET A 85 -19.71 12.55 -5.82
CA MET A 85 -20.03 13.98 -5.81
C MET A 85 -19.44 14.78 -7.00
N GLY A 86 -18.58 14.17 -7.83
CA GLY A 86 -17.91 14.85 -8.94
C GLY A 86 -16.74 15.76 -8.53
N TYR A 87 -16.28 15.69 -7.27
CA TYR A 87 -15.15 16.50 -6.79
C TYR A 87 -13.82 16.07 -7.45
N MET A 88 -13.66 14.77 -7.76
CA MET A 88 -12.42 14.23 -8.31
C MET A 88 -12.06 14.80 -9.68
N ALA A 89 -13.03 15.05 -10.54
CA ALA A 89 -12.81 15.71 -11.84
C ALA A 89 -12.24 17.13 -11.68
N ARG A 90 -12.73 17.87 -10.68
CA ARG A 90 -12.23 19.22 -10.38
C ARG A 90 -10.86 19.21 -9.75
N ALA A 91 -10.59 18.25 -8.87
CA ALA A 91 -9.27 18.04 -8.31
C ALA A 91 -8.24 17.71 -9.40
N ALA A 92 -8.61 16.84 -10.35
CA ALA A 92 -7.78 16.51 -11.51
C ALA A 92 -7.51 17.75 -12.38
N TYR A 93 -8.50 18.61 -12.61
CA TYR A 93 -8.33 19.85 -13.36
C TYR A 93 -7.37 20.84 -12.66
N VAL A 94 -7.50 21.01 -11.36
CA VAL A 94 -6.60 21.89 -10.58
C VAL A 94 -5.17 21.38 -10.61
N MET A 95 -4.98 20.06 -10.56
CA MET A 95 -3.67 19.42 -10.55
C MET A 95 -3.09 19.19 -11.95
N ASP A 96 -3.87 19.38 -13.01
CA ASP A 96 -3.43 19.12 -14.39
C ASP A 96 -2.17 19.89 -14.75
N ARG A 97 -2.06 21.15 -14.37
CA ARG A 97 -0.87 21.98 -14.58
C ARG A 97 0.40 21.36 -13.96
N PHE A 98 0.29 20.81 -12.77
CA PHE A 98 1.42 20.15 -12.08
C PHE A 98 1.74 18.80 -12.73
N MET A 99 0.71 18.05 -13.12
CA MET A 99 0.88 16.78 -13.81
C MET A 99 1.57 16.95 -15.17
N HIS A 100 1.26 18.00 -15.91
CA HIS A 100 1.93 18.32 -17.18
C HIS A 100 3.43 18.58 -17.01
N VAL A 101 3.87 19.23 -15.94
CA VAL A 101 5.30 19.45 -15.66
C VAL A 101 6.04 18.12 -15.51
N ILE A 102 5.40 17.13 -14.90
CA ILE A 102 5.95 15.77 -14.69
C ILE A 102 5.80 14.91 -15.97
N GLY A 103 5.09 15.39 -16.97
CA GLY A 103 4.81 14.64 -18.22
C GLY A 103 3.62 13.70 -18.14
N LEU A 104 2.76 13.90 -17.13
CA LEU A 104 1.52 13.15 -16.90
C LEU A 104 0.30 13.97 -17.32
N HIS A 105 -0.82 13.29 -17.54
CA HIS A 105 -2.13 13.90 -17.75
C HIS A 105 -2.85 14.15 -16.43
N GLY A 106 -3.77 15.11 -16.39
CA GLY A 106 -4.66 15.33 -15.24
C GLY A 106 -5.43 14.09 -14.81
N LYS A 107 -5.82 13.20 -15.74
CA LYS A 107 -6.43 11.90 -15.43
C LYS A 107 -5.52 10.99 -14.59
N SER A 108 -4.19 11.14 -14.70
CA SER A 108 -3.21 10.39 -13.90
C SER A 108 -3.19 10.78 -12.43
N PHE A 109 -3.73 11.98 -12.11
CA PHE A 109 -3.87 12.43 -10.73
C PHE A 109 -4.73 11.48 -9.90
N MET A 110 -5.84 10.97 -10.46
CA MET A 110 -6.75 10.07 -9.72
C MET A 110 -6.06 8.80 -9.22
N PRO A 111 -5.38 7.99 -10.08
CA PRO A 111 -4.63 6.83 -9.60
C PRO A 111 -3.51 7.18 -8.63
N LEU A 112 -2.74 8.23 -8.89
CA LEU A 112 -1.67 8.64 -7.98
C LEU A 112 -2.21 9.10 -6.63
N PHE A 113 -3.35 9.77 -6.63
CA PHE A 113 -4.04 10.16 -5.41
C PHE A 113 -4.52 8.96 -4.58
N LEU A 114 -5.09 7.94 -5.24
CA LEU A 114 -5.41 6.66 -4.61
C LEU A 114 -4.17 6.01 -3.98
N GLY A 115 -2.99 6.23 -4.57
CA GLY A 115 -1.70 5.74 -4.09
C GLY A 115 -1.33 6.23 -2.68
N PHE A 116 -1.75 7.42 -2.28
CA PHE A 116 -1.55 7.89 -0.90
C PHE A 116 -2.27 7.01 0.13
N GLY A 117 -3.40 6.43 -0.22
CA GLY A 117 -4.07 5.44 0.61
C GLY A 117 -3.46 4.05 0.43
N CYS A 118 -3.47 3.55 -0.80
CA CYS A 118 -2.97 2.22 -1.12
C CYS A 118 -2.53 2.13 -2.59
N ASN A 119 -1.32 1.64 -2.83
CA ASN A 119 -0.77 1.51 -4.17
C ASN A 119 -1.47 0.43 -5.02
N VAL A 120 -2.09 -0.57 -4.40
CA VAL A 120 -2.80 -1.63 -5.13
C VAL A 120 -3.98 -1.08 -5.94
N PRO A 121 -4.97 -0.39 -5.33
CA PRO A 121 -6.05 0.25 -6.09
C PRO A 121 -5.56 1.38 -6.99
N ALA A 122 -4.45 2.05 -6.65
CA ALA A 122 -3.83 3.05 -7.52
C ALA A 122 -3.44 2.44 -8.86
N VAL A 123 -2.65 1.36 -8.85
CA VAL A 123 -2.22 0.66 -10.07
C VAL A 123 -3.41 0.07 -10.83
N MET A 124 -4.41 -0.47 -10.12
CA MET A 124 -5.64 -0.96 -10.76
C MET A 124 -6.46 0.16 -11.41
N GLY A 125 -6.48 1.35 -10.81
CA GLY A 125 -7.18 2.53 -11.29
C GLY A 125 -6.55 3.16 -12.54
N VAL A 126 -5.30 2.85 -12.85
CA VAL A 126 -4.62 3.40 -14.05
C VAL A 126 -5.30 2.98 -15.37
N ARG A 127 -6.16 1.97 -15.33
CA ARG A 127 -6.91 1.50 -16.51
C ARG A 127 -7.84 2.55 -17.14
N ILE A 128 -8.24 3.57 -16.36
CA ILE A 128 -9.04 4.70 -16.87
C ILE A 128 -8.25 5.65 -17.80
N ILE A 129 -6.93 5.52 -17.83
CA ILE A 129 -6.08 6.36 -18.68
C ILE A 129 -6.06 5.77 -20.10
N GLU A 130 -6.57 6.53 -21.08
CA GLU A 130 -6.68 6.12 -22.47
C GLU A 130 -5.31 6.03 -23.16
N SER A 131 -4.44 7.01 -22.89
CA SER A 131 -3.08 7.05 -23.44
C SER A 131 -2.20 5.95 -22.86
N GLN A 132 -1.74 5.03 -23.69
CA GLN A 132 -0.85 3.93 -23.28
C GLN A 132 0.44 4.45 -22.63
N ARG A 133 0.97 5.56 -23.15
CA ARG A 133 2.15 6.24 -22.62
C ARG A 133 1.93 6.74 -21.19
N SER A 134 0.90 7.55 -20.98
CA SER A 134 0.59 8.09 -19.65
C SER A 134 0.21 6.99 -18.68
N ARG A 135 -0.42 5.92 -19.16
CA ARG A 135 -0.75 4.74 -18.37
C ARG A 135 0.49 4.02 -17.86
N LEU A 136 1.46 3.74 -18.74
CA LEU A 136 2.72 3.10 -18.34
C LEU A 136 3.51 3.97 -17.37
N LEU A 137 3.60 5.26 -17.63
CA LEU A 137 4.30 6.22 -16.78
C LEU A 137 3.65 6.28 -15.40
N THR A 138 2.33 6.34 -15.33
CA THR A 138 1.59 6.34 -14.06
C THR A 138 1.79 5.03 -13.28
N ILE A 139 1.81 3.87 -13.96
CA ILE A 139 2.09 2.58 -13.31
C ILE A 139 3.49 2.56 -12.70
N MET A 140 4.49 3.08 -13.43
CA MET A 140 5.88 3.12 -12.93
C MET A 140 6.05 4.07 -11.74
N LEU A 141 5.29 5.17 -11.71
CA LEU A 141 5.38 6.19 -10.68
C LEU A 141 4.49 5.90 -9.46
N ALA A 142 3.40 5.14 -9.61
CA ALA A 142 2.47 4.85 -8.53
C ALA A 142 3.13 4.23 -7.26
N PRO A 143 4.08 3.29 -7.35
CA PRO A 143 4.74 2.74 -6.16
C PRO A 143 5.61 3.73 -5.38
N LEU A 144 5.98 4.87 -6.00
CA LEU A 144 6.74 5.93 -5.34
C LEU A 144 5.86 6.82 -4.45
N VAL A 145 4.54 6.78 -4.65
CA VAL A 145 3.61 7.51 -3.80
C VAL A 145 3.61 6.90 -2.40
N PRO A 146 3.90 7.70 -1.36
CA PRO A 146 3.91 7.20 0.01
C PRO A 146 2.50 6.84 0.48
N CYS A 147 2.25 5.56 0.72
CA CYS A 147 0.96 5.07 1.21
C CYS A 147 0.87 5.09 2.75
N THR A 148 -0.34 4.92 3.28
CA THR A 148 -0.60 4.88 4.73
C THR A 148 0.17 3.79 5.47
N ALA A 149 0.41 2.64 4.84
CA ALA A 149 1.21 1.56 5.44
C ALA A 149 2.67 2.00 5.65
N ARG A 150 3.25 2.73 4.69
CA ARG A 150 4.59 3.30 4.83
C ARG A 150 4.66 4.32 5.97
N LEU A 151 3.61 5.14 6.15
CA LEU A 151 3.50 6.05 7.29
C LEU A 151 3.53 5.31 8.62
N ALA A 152 2.75 4.25 8.75
CA ALA A 152 2.69 3.44 9.98
C ALA A 152 4.07 2.86 10.33
N VAL A 153 4.81 2.35 9.35
CA VAL A 153 6.17 1.85 9.55
C VAL A 153 7.13 2.96 9.99
N LEU A 154 7.05 4.14 9.35
CA LEU A 154 7.91 5.27 9.69
C LEU A 154 7.65 5.81 11.10
N VAL A 155 6.39 5.88 11.52
CA VAL A 155 6.01 6.34 12.87
C VAL A 155 6.61 5.44 13.96
N VAL A 156 6.73 4.15 13.72
CA VAL A 156 7.32 3.20 14.67
C VAL A 156 8.84 3.17 14.58
N LEU A 157 9.40 3.16 13.35
CA LEU A 157 10.82 2.92 13.13
C LEU A 157 11.67 4.17 13.39
N VAL A 158 11.22 5.34 12.94
CA VAL A 158 12.03 6.56 13.00
C VAL A 158 12.35 6.99 14.44
N PRO A 159 11.44 6.96 15.42
CA PRO A 159 11.77 7.29 16.81
C PRO A 159 12.80 6.35 17.45
N VAL A 160 12.87 5.10 17.00
CA VAL A 160 13.83 4.12 17.51
C VAL A 160 15.25 4.47 17.06
N PHE A 161 15.43 4.91 15.81
CA PHE A 161 16.76 5.24 15.27
C PHE A 161 17.15 6.71 15.50
N PHE A 162 16.17 7.63 15.48
CA PHE A 162 16.39 9.06 15.57
C PHE A 162 15.49 9.73 16.63
N PRO A 163 15.66 9.44 17.93
CA PRO A 163 14.74 9.94 18.97
C PRO A 163 14.67 11.45 19.06
N GLN A 164 15.78 12.17 18.79
CA GLN A 164 15.85 13.63 18.89
C GLN A 164 15.29 14.37 17.67
N HIS A 165 15.33 13.75 16.47
CA HIS A 165 14.95 14.37 15.20
C HIS A 165 13.85 13.59 14.47
N ALA A 166 13.10 12.77 15.20
CA ALA A 166 12.07 11.91 14.62
C ALA A 166 11.09 12.62 13.69
N PRO A 167 10.52 13.80 14.02
CA PRO A 167 9.59 14.49 13.13
C PRO A 167 10.26 14.93 11.83
N LEU A 168 11.45 15.51 11.90
CA LEU A 168 12.19 16.02 10.74
C LEU A 168 12.58 14.88 9.79
N VAL A 169 13.09 13.77 10.33
CA VAL A 169 13.46 12.59 9.55
C VAL A 169 12.22 11.97 8.90
N SER A 170 11.09 11.89 9.60
CA SER A 170 9.83 11.39 9.04
C SER A 170 9.35 12.24 7.87
N TRP A 171 9.39 13.57 8.00
CA TRP A 171 9.04 14.49 6.92
C TRP A 171 9.96 14.35 5.71
N LEU A 172 11.26 14.19 5.94
CA LEU A 172 12.24 14.03 4.87
C LEU A 172 12.04 12.69 4.15
N LEU A 173 11.81 11.60 4.88
CA LEU A 173 11.55 10.27 4.32
C LEU A 173 10.21 10.18 3.58
N MET A 174 9.25 11.06 3.92
CA MET A 174 7.99 11.19 3.19
C MET A 174 8.13 12.07 1.95
N GLY A 175 8.89 13.14 2.04
CA GLY A 175 9.10 14.08 0.94
C GLY A 175 10.01 13.52 -0.15
N LEU A 176 11.04 12.77 0.22
CA LEU A 176 12.02 12.21 -0.70
C LEU A 176 11.39 11.40 -1.84
N PRO A 177 10.47 10.45 -1.62
CA PRO A 177 9.81 9.71 -2.69
C PRO A 177 9.01 10.60 -3.64
N LEU A 178 8.41 11.68 -3.15
CA LEU A 178 7.68 12.63 -3.99
C LEU A 178 8.63 13.43 -4.89
N VAL A 179 9.79 13.81 -4.37
CA VAL A 179 10.84 14.46 -5.18
C VAL A 179 11.38 13.49 -6.23
N VAL A 180 11.65 12.25 -5.84
CA VAL A 180 12.09 11.18 -6.77
C VAL A 180 11.03 10.93 -7.83
N LEU A 181 9.75 10.87 -7.46
CA LEU A 181 8.62 10.74 -8.39
C LEU A 181 8.62 11.86 -9.42
N ALA A 182 8.77 13.11 -8.98
CA ALA A 182 8.80 14.27 -9.88
C ALA A 182 10.03 14.20 -10.82
N LEU A 183 11.20 13.91 -10.30
CA LEU A 183 12.43 13.80 -11.10
C LEU A 183 12.35 12.64 -12.11
N LEU A 184 11.93 11.46 -11.68
CA LEU A 184 11.78 10.30 -12.58
C LEU A 184 10.67 10.53 -13.60
N GLY A 185 9.58 11.19 -13.23
CA GLY A 185 8.52 11.57 -14.17
C GLY A 185 9.04 12.48 -15.27
N ILE A 186 9.77 13.54 -14.91
CA ILE A 186 10.38 14.48 -15.87
C ILE A 186 11.41 13.76 -16.75
N LEU A 187 12.26 12.92 -16.14
CA LEU A 187 13.30 12.20 -16.87
C LEU A 187 12.71 11.19 -17.86
N ALA A 188 11.72 10.40 -17.39
CA ALA A 188 11.03 9.42 -18.24
C ALA A 188 10.28 10.09 -19.39
N ASN A 189 9.66 11.25 -19.13
CA ASN A 189 9.00 12.04 -20.15
C ASN A 189 9.98 12.55 -21.23
N ARG A 190 11.19 12.94 -20.83
CA ARG A 190 12.20 13.46 -21.77
C ARG A 190 12.94 12.38 -22.54
N ILE A 191 13.21 11.22 -21.93
CA ILE A 191 14.10 10.19 -22.49
C ILE A 191 13.30 9.05 -23.12
N LEU A 192 12.38 8.43 -22.38
CA LEU A 192 11.72 7.20 -22.81
C LEU A 192 10.47 7.47 -23.64
N LEU A 193 9.76 8.53 -23.36
CA LEU A 193 8.40 8.72 -23.84
C LEU A 193 8.24 10.05 -24.59
N ARG A 194 9.02 10.26 -25.63
CA ARG A 194 8.86 11.41 -26.55
C ARG A 194 7.61 11.21 -27.40
N GLY A 195 6.69 12.18 -27.43
CA GLY A 195 5.49 12.17 -28.25
C GLY A 195 4.53 13.29 -27.85
N GLU A 196 3.55 13.55 -28.70
CA GLU A 196 2.53 14.56 -28.44
C GLU A 196 1.69 14.19 -27.23
N GLN A 197 1.52 15.15 -26.33
CA GLN A 197 0.60 15.03 -25.20
C GLN A 197 -0.80 15.32 -25.76
N ALA A 198 -1.71 14.36 -25.67
CA ALA A 198 -3.09 14.59 -26.04
C ALA A 198 -3.69 15.68 -25.13
N ALA A 199 -4.42 16.62 -25.72
CA ALA A 199 -5.06 17.69 -24.96
C ALA A 199 -6.02 17.10 -23.90
N PHE A 200 -5.94 17.62 -22.67
CA PHE A 200 -6.84 17.21 -21.59
C PHE A 200 -8.21 17.85 -21.82
N ILE A 201 -9.13 17.07 -22.36
CA ILE A 201 -10.53 17.46 -22.47
C ILE A 201 -11.30 16.62 -21.45
N MET A 202 -11.78 17.24 -20.37
CA MET A 202 -12.66 16.64 -19.39
C MET A 202 -13.86 17.53 -19.16
N GLU A 203 -15.03 16.99 -19.41
CA GLU A 203 -16.28 17.64 -19.01
C GLU A 203 -16.36 17.68 -17.50
N MET A 204 -16.64 18.86 -16.93
CA MET A 204 -16.81 19.00 -15.49
C MET A 204 -18.23 18.53 -15.12
N PRO A 205 -18.37 17.40 -14.40
CA PRO A 205 -19.68 16.95 -13.95
C PRO A 205 -20.28 17.97 -12.99
N LEU A 206 -21.59 18.12 -13.07
CA LEU A 206 -22.36 18.90 -12.08
C LEU A 206 -22.30 18.20 -10.71
N TYR A 207 -22.29 18.97 -9.63
CA TYR A 207 -22.43 18.40 -8.30
C TYR A 207 -23.80 17.74 -8.17
N HIS A 208 -23.81 16.47 -7.76
CA HIS A 208 -25.05 15.76 -7.43
C HIS A 208 -24.98 15.16 -6.03
N ARG A 209 -26.13 14.80 -5.51
CA ARG A 209 -26.19 14.17 -4.19
C ARG A 209 -25.62 12.77 -4.24
N PRO A 210 -24.77 12.39 -3.28
CA PRO A 210 -24.15 11.07 -3.26
C PRO A 210 -25.20 9.96 -3.14
N ASN A 211 -25.04 8.92 -3.94
CA ASN A 211 -25.90 7.76 -3.93
C ASN A 211 -25.22 6.63 -3.12
N TRP A 212 -25.66 6.44 -1.90
CA TRP A 212 -25.10 5.44 -0.99
C TRP A 212 -25.12 4.01 -1.54
N ARG A 213 -26.06 3.69 -2.40
CA ARG A 213 -26.16 2.37 -3.05
C ARG A 213 -25.00 2.19 -4.04
N THR A 214 -24.70 3.20 -4.84
CA THR A 214 -23.60 3.18 -5.80
C THR A 214 -22.26 3.09 -5.08
N ILE A 215 -22.09 3.91 -4.03
CA ILE A 215 -20.87 3.90 -3.19
C ILE A 215 -20.67 2.52 -2.55
N GLY A 216 -21.74 1.94 -1.97
CA GLY A 216 -21.66 0.62 -1.35
C GLY A 216 -21.27 -0.49 -2.33
N LEU A 217 -21.83 -0.49 -3.54
CA LEU A 217 -21.45 -1.45 -4.59
C LEU A 217 -20.00 -1.27 -5.04
N LEU A 218 -19.54 -0.04 -5.21
CA LEU A 218 -18.18 0.28 -5.62
C LEU A 218 -17.18 -0.18 -4.55
N VAL A 219 -17.45 0.11 -3.28
CA VAL A 219 -16.63 -0.32 -2.14
C VAL A 219 -16.56 -1.85 -2.08
N TRP A 220 -17.70 -2.52 -2.19
CA TRP A 220 -17.77 -3.97 -2.20
C TRP A 220 -16.93 -4.60 -3.32
N GLN A 221 -17.07 -4.11 -4.54
CA GLN A 221 -16.31 -4.59 -5.68
C GLN A 221 -14.80 -4.36 -5.52
N ARG A 222 -14.38 -3.20 -5.01
CA ARG A 222 -12.97 -2.89 -4.77
C ARG A 222 -12.39 -3.74 -3.65
N CYS A 223 -13.12 -3.94 -2.55
CA CYS A 223 -12.69 -4.82 -1.45
C CYS A 223 -12.59 -6.28 -1.90
N LEU A 224 -13.56 -6.79 -2.66
CA LEU A 224 -13.52 -8.14 -3.22
C LEU A 224 -12.34 -8.33 -4.18
N ALA A 225 -12.11 -7.37 -5.07
CA ALA A 225 -10.97 -7.42 -5.99
C ALA A 225 -9.62 -7.39 -5.25
N PHE A 226 -9.54 -6.63 -4.14
CA PHE A 226 -8.36 -6.62 -3.27
C PHE A 226 -8.19 -7.98 -2.59
N LEU A 227 -9.24 -8.52 -1.97
CA LEU A 227 -9.20 -9.84 -1.32
C LEU A 227 -8.79 -10.95 -2.29
N GLN A 228 -9.33 -10.96 -3.49
CA GLN A 228 -9.00 -11.99 -4.48
C GLN A 228 -7.57 -11.86 -5.02
N LYS A 229 -7.11 -10.65 -5.32
CA LYS A 229 -5.79 -10.46 -5.97
C LYS A 229 -4.66 -10.35 -4.96
N ALA A 230 -4.77 -9.44 -4.01
CA ALA A 230 -3.74 -9.27 -2.99
C ALA A 230 -3.73 -10.43 -1.99
N GLY A 231 -4.92 -10.93 -1.61
CA GLY A 231 -5.04 -12.01 -0.66
C GLY A 231 -4.42 -13.32 -1.10
N THR A 232 -4.65 -13.72 -2.34
CA THR A 232 -4.02 -14.94 -2.88
C THR A 232 -2.51 -14.83 -2.91
N VAL A 233 -1.97 -13.66 -3.31
CA VAL A 233 -0.52 -13.43 -3.34
C VAL A 233 0.05 -13.43 -1.92
N ILE A 234 -0.51 -12.64 -1.02
CA ILE A 234 -0.05 -12.53 0.38
C ILE A 234 -0.07 -13.89 1.06
N LEU A 235 -1.18 -14.65 0.91
CA LEU A 235 -1.32 -15.96 1.52
C LEU A 235 -0.30 -16.96 0.95
N THR A 236 -0.13 -16.99 -0.37
CA THR A 236 0.85 -17.89 -1.02
C THR A 236 2.27 -17.56 -0.56
N VAL A 237 2.64 -16.28 -0.52
CA VAL A 237 3.98 -15.89 -0.13
C VAL A 237 4.21 -16.05 1.37
N SER A 238 3.20 -15.82 2.21
CA SER A 238 3.27 -16.10 3.65
C SER A 238 3.56 -17.57 3.93
N ILE A 239 2.90 -18.48 3.21
CA ILE A 239 3.16 -19.92 3.31
C ILE A 239 4.58 -20.27 2.83
N VAL A 240 5.02 -19.68 1.71
CA VAL A 240 6.37 -19.92 1.17
C VAL A 240 7.44 -19.40 2.14
N VAL A 241 7.27 -18.18 2.66
CA VAL A 241 8.19 -17.61 3.65
C VAL A 241 8.24 -18.45 4.92
N TRP A 242 7.08 -18.87 5.41
CA TRP A 242 7.01 -19.76 6.56
C TRP A 242 7.76 -21.08 6.31
N ALA A 243 7.55 -21.70 5.14
CA ALA A 243 8.23 -22.95 4.76
C ALA A 243 9.76 -22.74 4.68
N LEU A 244 10.21 -21.66 4.07
CA LEU A 244 11.63 -21.32 3.96
C LEU A 244 12.25 -20.97 5.34
N ALA A 245 11.49 -20.40 6.24
CA ALA A 245 11.94 -20.04 7.59
C ALA A 245 12.02 -21.26 8.53
N THR A 246 11.15 -22.26 8.35
CA THR A 246 11.01 -23.39 9.27
C THR A 246 11.79 -24.62 8.84
N LEU A 247 11.93 -24.84 7.51
CA LEU A 247 12.68 -26.00 7.00
C LEU A 247 14.19 -25.70 6.91
N PRO A 248 15.11 -26.70 7.18
CA PRO A 248 14.81 -28.11 7.50
C PRO A 248 14.70 -28.46 8.98
N ARG A 249 15.09 -27.58 9.92
CA ARG A 249 15.23 -27.95 11.36
C ARG A 249 14.43 -27.12 12.35
N GLY A 250 13.51 -26.26 11.89
CA GLY A 250 12.70 -25.43 12.79
C GLY A 250 13.44 -24.29 13.51
N MET A 251 14.75 -24.14 13.30
CA MET A 251 15.54 -23.00 13.79
C MET A 251 15.82 -22.02 12.67
N ILE A 252 15.59 -20.74 12.90
CA ILE A 252 15.77 -19.67 11.91
C ILE A 252 17.21 -19.63 11.38
N GLU A 253 18.20 -19.95 12.20
CA GLU A 253 19.62 -19.89 11.86
C GLU A 253 20.08 -20.96 10.85
N ASP A 254 19.41 -22.12 10.84
CA ASP A 254 19.70 -23.25 9.92
C ASP A 254 18.70 -23.34 8.77
N SER A 255 17.76 -22.40 8.68
CA SER A 255 16.71 -22.38 7.67
C SER A 255 17.25 -22.06 6.26
N TYR A 256 16.49 -22.45 5.23
CA TYR A 256 16.79 -22.06 3.84
C TYR A 256 16.79 -20.52 3.68
N LEU A 257 15.96 -19.83 4.44
CA LEU A 257 15.89 -18.37 4.47
C LEU A 257 17.20 -17.74 4.99
N ALA A 258 17.81 -18.32 6.04
CA ALA A 258 19.11 -17.89 6.55
C ALA A 258 20.24 -18.17 5.57
N ARG A 259 20.19 -19.29 4.86
CA ARG A 259 21.18 -19.61 3.79
C ARG A 259 21.11 -18.63 2.64
N LEU A 260 19.89 -18.25 2.20
CA LEU A 260 19.67 -17.21 1.21
C LEU A 260 20.18 -15.84 1.71
N GLY A 261 19.89 -15.48 2.96
CA GLY A 261 20.39 -14.26 3.57
C GLY A 261 21.92 -14.20 3.61
N ARG A 262 22.58 -15.28 4.02
CA ARG A 262 24.05 -15.38 4.01
C ARG A 262 24.66 -15.37 2.61
N ALA A 263 23.97 -15.92 1.61
CA ALA A 263 24.42 -15.85 0.22
C ALA A 263 24.40 -14.42 -0.35
N ILE A 264 23.47 -13.59 0.13
CA ILE A 264 23.31 -12.18 -0.27
C ILE A 264 24.10 -11.23 0.66
N GLU A 265 24.58 -11.71 1.80
CA GLU A 265 25.37 -10.95 2.77
C GLU A 265 26.56 -10.18 2.15
N PRO A 266 27.37 -10.73 1.18
CA PRO A 266 28.45 -9.96 0.57
C PRO A 266 27.97 -8.68 -0.14
N VAL A 267 26.73 -8.67 -0.65
CA VAL A 267 26.12 -7.45 -1.25
C VAL A 267 25.62 -6.53 -0.16
N GLY A 268 25.05 -7.08 0.92
CA GLY A 268 24.58 -6.31 2.08
C GLY A 268 25.71 -5.69 2.89
N ALA A 269 26.87 -6.35 2.96
CA ALA A 269 28.06 -5.86 3.64
C ALA A 269 28.57 -4.53 3.06
N LEU A 270 28.38 -4.30 1.77
CA LEU A 270 28.63 -2.99 1.12
C LEU A 270 27.77 -1.85 1.72
N MET A 271 26.61 -2.20 2.25
CA MET A 271 25.68 -1.26 2.91
C MET A 271 25.72 -1.34 4.44
N GLY A 272 26.62 -2.16 4.99
CA GLY A 272 26.71 -2.38 6.45
C GLY A 272 25.58 -3.20 7.06
N LEU A 273 24.87 -3.99 6.24
CA LEU A 273 23.75 -4.83 6.66
C LEU A 273 24.18 -6.28 6.82
N ASP A 274 23.93 -6.86 8.00
CA ASP A 274 24.05 -8.29 8.24
C ASP A 274 22.98 -9.07 7.48
N TRP A 275 23.11 -10.40 7.44
CA TRP A 275 22.12 -11.28 6.80
C TRP A 275 20.71 -11.17 7.43
N ARG A 276 20.59 -10.87 8.74
CA ARG A 276 19.31 -10.76 9.45
C ARG A 276 18.43 -9.60 8.94
N PRO A 277 18.92 -8.34 8.86
CA PRO A 277 18.18 -7.25 8.22
C PRO A 277 17.88 -7.50 6.74
N LEU A 278 18.78 -8.18 6.00
CA LEU A 278 18.53 -8.53 4.60
C LEU A 278 17.36 -9.50 4.44
N VAL A 279 17.29 -10.51 5.31
CA VAL A 279 16.15 -11.43 5.35
C VAL A 279 14.87 -10.69 5.75
N ALA A 280 14.92 -9.81 6.75
CA ALA A 280 13.77 -9.00 7.15
C ALA A 280 13.29 -8.09 6.02
N LEU A 281 14.20 -7.48 5.26
CA LEU A 281 13.87 -6.70 4.07
C LEU A 281 13.21 -7.55 2.98
N LEU A 282 13.77 -8.74 2.69
CA LEU A 282 13.19 -9.67 1.72
C LEU A 282 11.77 -10.10 2.12
N THR A 283 11.56 -10.42 3.40
CA THR A 283 10.25 -10.82 3.90
C THR A 283 9.28 -9.65 4.01
N SER A 284 9.75 -8.41 4.18
CA SER A 284 8.89 -7.22 4.21
C SER A 284 8.36 -6.80 2.84
N PHE A 285 8.96 -7.30 1.75
CA PHE A 285 8.44 -7.11 0.39
C PHE A 285 7.15 -7.93 0.11
N VAL A 286 6.81 -8.80 0.99
CA VAL A 286 5.64 -9.67 0.96
C VAL A 286 4.53 -9.12 1.80
#